data_82bb063524018c69533c1057835f5bba
#
_entry.id   82bb063524018c69533c1057835f5bba
#
_cell.length_a   1.000
_cell.length_b   1.000
_cell.length_c   1.000
_cell.angle_alpha   90.00
_cell.angle_beta   90.00
_cell.angle_gamma   90.00
#
_symmetry.space_group_name_H-M   'P 1'
#
loop_
_entity.id
_entity.type
_entity.pdbx_description
1 polymer ?
#
loop_
_entity_poly.entity_id
_entity_poly.type
_entity_poly.pdbx_seq_one_letter_code
_entity_poly.pdbx_strand_id
1 'polypeptide(L)'
;ETEKRATELGRASRDLESRINSARAKHAELKEALTNGLAHMKIIEGHTQELTLQFDRAQAEASQAEAHARMLAEELSALEQVEKESRMHVGEAMRAAEEARAARDEASDAERACAASIEALREVERASAKAQGPALEWLASNAAAFDAAVAPLSHEISAPEGQEALVEHLLGADVAALLVADGSHAASMVAALADEGKNGEVTLVLRDDANGVSTPDASSRPAGAPGRALLEGLSFPESSARAVRALLGDVVVCENLEEALAAHEADTLGLRFVAPDGCIVWPTGKVVAGRHVDDGGQGALARARRLEELSRELVTAREEAQKAKEAADAADAALRTAQGESLAKSQELAAA
;
A
#
# COMPACT_ATOMS: atom_id res chain seq x y z
N GLU A 1 103.73 -52.22 -96.67
CA GLU A 1 102.88 -51.03 -96.43
C GLU A 1 101.39 -51.49 -96.19
N THR A 2 100.89 -52.46 -96.89
CA THR A 2 99.56 -53.05 -96.82
C THR A 2 99.23 -53.70 -95.44
N GLU A 3 100.25 -54.40 -94.85
CA GLU A 3 100.09 -55.02 -93.51
C GLU A 3 99.98 -54.00 -92.35
N LYS A 4 100.75 -52.94 -92.45
CA LYS A 4 100.66 -51.90 -91.42
C LYS A 4 99.27 -51.22 -91.43
N ARG A 5 98.73 -50.92 -92.64
CA ARG A 5 97.40 -50.30 -92.80
C ARG A 5 96.31 -51.29 -92.36
N ALA A 6 96.45 -52.57 -92.59
CA ALA A 6 95.51 -53.58 -92.13
C ALA A 6 95.48 -53.66 -90.58
N THR A 7 96.68 -53.57 -89.92
CA THR A 7 96.80 -53.57 -88.48
C THR A 7 96.25 -52.28 -87.83
N GLU A 8 96.49 -51.14 -88.49
CA GLU A 8 95.93 -49.81 -88.01
C GLU A 8 94.40 -49.77 -88.18
N LEU A 9 93.89 -50.29 -89.31
CA LEU A 9 92.44 -50.39 -89.52
C LEU A 9 91.81 -51.37 -88.53
N GLY A 10 92.51 -52.50 -88.22
CA GLY A 10 92.01 -53.49 -87.21
C GLY A 10 92.02 -52.88 -85.78
N ARG A 11 92.97 -52.00 -85.42
CA ARG A 11 92.98 -51.25 -84.17
C ARG A 11 91.88 -50.23 -84.14
N ALA A 12 91.69 -49.43 -85.18
CA ALA A 12 90.64 -48.38 -85.28
C ALA A 12 89.24 -49.04 -85.22
N SER A 13 89.06 -50.24 -85.91
CA SER A 13 87.78 -50.99 -85.82
C SER A 13 87.44 -51.44 -84.40
N ARG A 14 88.47 -51.94 -83.66
CA ARG A 14 88.29 -52.36 -82.29
C ARG A 14 88.01 -51.20 -81.34
N ASP A 15 88.67 -50.04 -81.56
CA ASP A 15 88.44 -48.82 -80.80
C ASP A 15 87.01 -48.26 -81.09
N LEU A 16 86.59 -48.30 -82.36
CA LEU A 16 85.21 -47.91 -82.72
C LEU A 16 84.17 -48.87 -82.12
N GLU A 17 84.44 -50.22 -82.12
CA GLU A 17 83.56 -51.19 -81.49
C GLU A 17 83.48 -51.02 -79.99
N SER A 18 84.61 -50.70 -79.32
CA SER A 18 84.66 -50.40 -77.89
C SER A 18 83.84 -49.11 -77.56
N ARG A 19 84.03 -48.07 -78.41
CA ARG A 19 83.29 -46.79 -78.29
C ARG A 19 81.77 -47.01 -78.54
N ILE A 20 81.41 -47.76 -79.55
CA ILE A 20 80.00 -48.12 -79.82
C ILE A 20 79.43 -48.93 -78.65
N ASN A 21 80.13 -49.89 -78.13
CA ASN A 21 79.64 -50.69 -76.98
C ASN A 21 79.54 -49.80 -75.72
N SER A 22 80.50 -48.92 -75.44
CA SER A 22 80.43 -47.93 -74.36
C SER A 22 79.24 -46.97 -74.55
N ALA A 23 79.04 -46.48 -75.81
CA ALA A 23 77.91 -45.61 -76.10
C ALA A 23 76.54 -46.33 -75.95
N ARG A 24 76.50 -47.60 -76.41
CA ARG A 24 75.32 -48.43 -76.20
C ARG A 24 75.02 -48.70 -74.72
N ALA A 25 76.05 -48.96 -73.90
CA ALA A 25 75.90 -49.13 -72.43
C ALA A 25 75.37 -47.85 -71.76
N LYS A 26 75.98 -46.70 -72.12
CA LYS A 26 75.54 -45.36 -71.63
C LYS A 26 74.07 -45.09 -72.05
N HIS A 27 73.75 -45.37 -73.30
CA HIS A 27 72.38 -45.17 -73.81
C HIS A 27 71.39 -46.05 -73.11
N ALA A 28 71.73 -47.31 -72.81
CA ALA A 28 70.86 -48.24 -72.01
C ALA A 28 70.68 -47.72 -70.57
N GLU A 29 71.78 -47.25 -69.92
CA GLU A 29 71.75 -46.65 -68.58
C GLU A 29 70.91 -45.41 -68.52
N LEU A 30 71.10 -44.50 -69.50
CA LEU A 30 70.29 -43.24 -69.58
C LEU A 30 68.81 -43.52 -69.86
N LYS A 31 68.52 -44.58 -70.73
CA LYS A 31 67.16 -44.99 -71.04
C LYS A 31 66.48 -45.58 -69.75
N GLU A 32 67.21 -46.33 -68.98
CA GLU A 32 66.71 -46.89 -67.73
C GLU A 32 66.52 -45.78 -66.70
N ALA A 33 67.44 -44.83 -66.53
CA ALA A 33 67.36 -43.68 -65.67
C ALA A 33 66.16 -42.74 -66.05
N LEU A 34 65.95 -42.54 -67.34
CA LEU A 34 64.78 -41.82 -67.86
C LEU A 34 63.50 -42.50 -67.54
N THR A 35 63.43 -43.86 -67.77
CA THR A 35 62.23 -44.63 -67.43
C THR A 35 61.91 -44.65 -65.97
N ASN A 36 62.95 -44.78 -65.11
CA ASN A 36 62.80 -44.65 -63.64
C ASN A 36 62.40 -43.27 -63.23
N GLY A 37 63.00 -42.24 -63.85
CA GLY A 37 62.63 -40.81 -63.60
C GLY A 37 61.16 -40.53 -63.92
N LEU A 38 60.73 -41.00 -65.10
CA LEU A 38 59.31 -40.82 -65.50
C LEU A 38 58.33 -41.55 -64.55
N ALA A 39 58.73 -42.78 -64.09
CA ALA A 39 57.93 -43.52 -63.12
C ALA A 39 57.86 -42.78 -61.79
N HIS A 40 58.97 -42.19 -61.31
CA HIS A 40 59.02 -41.36 -60.08
C HIS A 40 58.17 -40.09 -60.27
N MET A 41 58.26 -39.40 -61.40
CA MET A 41 57.43 -38.22 -61.69
C MET A 41 55.94 -38.58 -61.61
N LYS A 42 55.51 -39.71 -62.20
CA LYS A 42 54.10 -40.13 -62.15
C LYS A 42 53.64 -40.42 -60.73
N ILE A 43 54.48 -41.00 -59.87
CA ILE A 43 54.19 -41.28 -58.48
C ILE A 43 54.06 -39.91 -57.72
N ILE A 44 54.96 -38.99 -57.96
CA ILE A 44 54.94 -37.63 -57.34
C ILE A 44 53.68 -36.88 -57.78
N GLU A 45 53.35 -36.91 -59.10
CA GLU A 45 52.10 -36.32 -59.59
C GLU A 45 50.87 -36.91 -58.92
N GLY A 46 50.82 -38.24 -58.75
CA GLY A 46 49.72 -38.91 -58.00
C GLY A 46 49.63 -38.47 -56.55
N HIS A 47 50.78 -38.42 -55.84
CA HIS A 47 50.81 -37.95 -54.48
C HIS A 47 50.45 -36.44 -54.36
N THR A 48 50.88 -35.63 -55.32
CA THR A 48 50.54 -34.20 -55.36
C THR A 48 49.04 -34.01 -55.55
N GLN A 49 48.41 -34.77 -56.43
CA GLN A 49 46.96 -34.71 -56.64
C GLN A 49 46.21 -35.18 -55.42
N GLU A 50 46.65 -36.23 -54.76
CA GLU A 50 46.04 -36.73 -53.50
C GLU A 50 46.16 -35.71 -52.38
N LEU A 51 47.35 -35.11 -52.20
CA LEU A 51 47.56 -34.07 -51.18
C LEU A 51 46.77 -32.80 -51.48
N THR A 52 46.60 -32.42 -52.75
CA THR A 52 45.75 -31.29 -53.13
C THR A 52 44.30 -31.55 -52.77
N LEU A 53 43.76 -32.77 -53.05
CA LEU A 53 42.41 -33.13 -52.64
C LEU A 53 42.22 -33.18 -51.15
N GLN A 54 43.20 -33.65 -50.38
CA GLN A 54 43.19 -33.63 -48.93
C GLN A 54 43.23 -32.23 -48.37
N PHE A 55 44.05 -31.33 -48.97
CA PHE A 55 44.12 -29.90 -48.61
C PHE A 55 42.77 -29.20 -48.86
N ASP A 56 42.18 -29.39 -50.04
CA ASP A 56 40.91 -28.76 -50.40
C ASP A 56 39.78 -29.22 -49.43
N ARG A 57 39.76 -30.52 -49.07
CA ARG A 57 38.82 -31.06 -48.09
C ARG A 57 39.05 -30.41 -46.70
N ALA A 58 40.29 -30.42 -46.23
CA ALA A 58 40.64 -29.83 -44.95
C ALA A 58 40.30 -28.31 -44.89
N GLN A 59 40.52 -27.59 -45.98
CA GLN A 59 40.16 -26.19 -46.11
C GLN A 59 38.65 -25.96 -46.06
N ALA A 60 37.86 -26.83 -46.74
CA ALA A 60 36.40 -26.80 -46.68
C ALA A 60 35.86 -27.09 -45.28
N GLU A 61 36.40 -28.12 -44.61
CA GLU A 61 36.05 -28.46 -43.23
C GLU A 61 36.40 -27.32 -42.24
N ALA A 62 37.59 -26.70 -42.41
CA ALA A 62 38.01 -25.55 -41.60
C ALA A 62 37.06 -24.35 -41.80
N SER A 63 36.69 -24.06 -43.06
CA SER A 63 35.72 -22.96 -43.34
C SER A 63 34.34 -23.23 -42.76
N GLN A 64 33.88 -24.48 -42.81
CA GLN A 64 32.60 -24.88 -42.19
C GLN A 64 32.69 -24.75 -40.67
N ALA A 65 33.76 -25.23 -40.06
CA ALA A 65 33.98 -25.12 -38.63
C ALA A 65 34.06 -23.66 -38.16
N GLU A 66 34.75 -22.76 -38.89
CA GLU A 66 34.78 -21.34 -38.60
C GLU A 66 33.38 -20.70 -38.71
N ALA A 67 32.61 -21.02 -39.73
CA ALA A 67 31.26 -20.53 -39.92
C ALA A 67 30.36 -20.97 -38.73
N HIS A 68 30.46 -22.22 -38.34
CA HIS A 68 29.71 -22.76 -37.19
C HIS A 68 30.14 -22.11 -35.87
N ALA A 69 31.43 -21.94 -35.66
CA ALA A 69 31.94 -21.24 -34.47
C ALA A 69 31.45 -19.79 -34.38
N ARG A 70 31.36 -19.08 -35.51
CA ARG A 70 30.78 -17.73 -35.55
C ARG A 70 29.29 -17.73 -35.18
N MET A 71 28.51 -18.66 -35.73
CA MET A 71 27.08 -18.79 -35.38
C MET A 71 26.91 -19.07 -33.88
N LEU A 72 27.67 -20.01 -33.31
CA LEU A 72 27.63 -20.31 -31.89
C LEU A 72 28.06 -19.11 -31.03
N ALA A 73 29.05 -18.33 -31.45
CA ALA A 73 29.46 -17.12 -30.73
C ALA A 73 28.38 -16.03 -30.75
N GLU A 74 27.66 -15.87 -31.85
CA GLU A 74 26.52 -14.95 -31.95
C GLU A 74 25.36 -15.42 -31.07
N GLU A 75 25.05 -16.72 -31.07
CA GLU A 75 24.01 -17.29 -30.23
C GLU A 75 24.34 -17.16 -28.75
N LEU A 76 25.59 -17.44 -28.35
CA LEU A 76 26.06 -17.25 -26.98
C LEU A 76 25.93 -15.79 -26.55
N SER A 77 26.36 -14.85 -27.39
CA SER A 77 26.25 -13.42 -27.10
C SER A 77 24.79 -12.96 -26.92
N ALA A 78 23.87 -13.52 -27.73
CA ALA A 78 22.43 -13.23 -27.57
C ALA A 78 21.88 -13.78 -26.25
N LEU A 79 22.26 -14.99 -25.87
CA LEU A 79 21.86 -15.61 -24.60
C LEU A 79 22.43 -14.83 -23.39
N GLU A 80 23.68 -14.40 -23.44
CA GLU A 80 24.29 -13.54 -22.40
C GLU A 80 23.53 -12.21 -22.24
N GLN A 81 23.12 -11.60 -23.35
CA GLN A 81 22.34 -10.36 -23.31
C GLN A 81 20.95 -10.58 -22.67
N VAL A 82 20.25 -11.66 -23.04
CA VAL A 82 18.95 -12.03 -22.46
C VAL A 82 19.08 -12.34 -20.97
N GLU A 83 20.13 -13.02 -20.57
CA GLU A 83 20.39 -13.32 -19.14
C GLU A 83 20.66 -12.04 -18.35
N LYS A 84 21.42 -11.11 -18.91
CA LYS A 84 21.69 -9.79 -18.31
C LYS A 84 20.40 -8.98 -18.13
N GLU A 85 19.55 -8.93 -19.16
CA GLU A 85 18.24 -8.25 -19.11
C GLU A 85 17.34 -8.88 -18.05
N SER A 86 17.30 -10.20 -17.97
CA SER A 86 16.54 -10.93 -16.97
C SER A 86 17.01 -10.62 -15.53
N ARG A 87 18.31 -10.51 -15.30
CA ARG A 87 18.87 -10.08 -14.00
C ARG A 87 18.47 -8.64 -13.65
N MET A 88 18.44 -7.73 -14.62
CA MET A 88 17.97 -6.35 -14.40
C MET A 88 16.50 -6.35 -13.98
N HIS A 89 15.65 -7.13 -14.67
CA HIS A 89 14.25 -7.29 -14.30
C HIS A 89 14.04 -7.82 -12.87
N VAL A 90 14.86 -8.78 -12.43
CA VAL A 90 14.84 -9.22 -11.03
C VAL A 90 15.18 -8.07 -10.07
N GLY A 91 16.18 -7.25 -10.42
CA GLY A 91 16.56 -6.09 -9.61
C GLY A 91 15.46 -5.03 -9.50
N GLU A 92 14.73 -4.78 -10.58
CA GLU A 92 13.59 -3.87 -10.61
C GLU A 92 12.41 -4.42 -9.80
N ALA A 93 12.07 -5.69 -10.01
CA ALA A 93 11.00 -6.36 -9.27
C ALA A 93 11.29 -6.43 -7.75
N MET A 94 12.56 -6.61 -7.37
CA MET A 94 12.98 -6.59 -5.97
C MET A 94 12.76 -5.22 -5.32
N ARG A 95 13.14 -4.13 -6.00
CA ARG A 95 12.90 -2.77 -5.50
C ARG A 95 11.40 -2.48 -5.38
N ALA A 96 10.62 -2.84 -6.40
CA ALA A 96 9.17 -2.66 -6.36
C ALA A 96 8.53 -3.45 -5.20
N ALA A 97 8.99 -4.66 -4.92
CA ALA A 97 8.51 -5.46 -3.80
C ALA A 97 8.90 -4.85 -2.43
N GLU A 98 10.12 -4.30 -2.30
CA GLU A 98 10.56 -3.61 -1.09
C GLU A 98 9.75 -2.33 -0.84
N GLU A 99 9.52 -1.51 -1.87
CA GLU A 99 8.70 -0.30 -1.79
C GLU A 99 7.24 -0.62 -1.42
N ALA A 100 6.66 -1.65 -2.06
CA ALA A 100 5.29 -2.07 -1.77
C ALA A 100 5.14 -2.63 -0.34
N ARG A 101 6.12 -3.37 0.17
CA ARG A 101 6.14 -3.83 1.58
C ARG A 101 6.25 -2.67 2.55
N ALA A 102 7.11 -1.69 2.27
CA ALA A 102 7.23 -0.50 3.11
C ALA A 102 5.91 0.28 3.17
N ALA A 103 5.25 0.49 2.03
CA ALA A 103 3.94 1.13 1.96
C ALA A 103 2.85 0.34 2.71
N ARG A 104 2.85 -1.00 2.63
CA ARG A 104 1.95 -1.87 3.41
C ARG A 104 2.17 -1.70 4.91
N ASP A 105 3.42 -1.68 5.36
CA ASP A 105 3.76 -1.58 6.77
C ASP A 105 3.34 -0.20 7.31
N GLU A 106 3.59 0.88 6.57
CA GLU A 106 3.16 2.23 6.91
C GLU A 106 1.61 2.33 7.01
N ALA A 107 0.88 1.82 6.03
CA ALA A 107 -0.58 1.82 6.04
C ALA A 107 -1.15 0.96 7.20
N SER A 108 -0.54 -0.19 7.49
CA SER A 108 -0.92 -1.04 8.63
C SER A 108 -0.65 -0.37 9.98
N ASP A 109 0.44 0.38 10.10
CA ASP A 109 0.77 1.12 11.31
C ASP A 109 -0.20 2.30 11.52
N ALA A 110 -0.60 2.99 10.44
CA ALA A 110 -1.61 4.04 10.50
C ALA A 110 -2.98 3.48 10.95
N GLU A 111 -3.42 2.33 10.41
CA GLU A 111 -4.64 1.65 10.86
C GLU A 111 -4.58 1.30 12.35
N ARG A 112 -3.47 0.72 12.80
CA ARG A 112 -3.28 0.35 14.21
C ARG A 112 -3.28 1.56 15.13
N ALA A 113 -2.61 2.64 14.73
CA ALA A 113 -2.56 3.88 15.51
C ALA A 113 -3.96 4.50 15.66
N CYS A 114 -4.75 4.51 14.58
CA CYS A 114 -6.13 4.99 14.61
C CYS A 114 -7.01 4.09 15.52
N ALA A 115 -6.91 2.78 15.39
CA ALA A 115 -7.65 1.84 16.23
C ALA A 115 -7.27 1.96 17.72
N ALA A 116 -5.98 2.13 18.03
CA ALA A 116 -5.50 2.34 19.39
C ALA A 116 -6.02 3.67 19.99
N SER A 117 -6.08 4.71 19.17
CA SER A 117 -6.62 6.02 19.60
C SER A 117 -8.12 5.93 19.93
N ILE A 118 -8.90 5.19 19.15
CA ILE A 118 -10.31 4.93 19.41
C ILE A 118 -10.46 4.17 20.73
N GLU A 119 -9.68 3.11 20.96
CA GLU A 119 -9.79 2.32 22.18
C GLU A 119 -9.37 3.11 23.43
N ALA A 120 -8.34 3.97 23.31
CA ALA A 120 -7.94 4.86 24.38
C ALA A 120 -9.06 5.86 24.77
N LEU A 121 -9.75 6.45 23.79
CA LEU A 121 -10.87 7.35 24.05
C LEU A 121 -12.05 6.60 24.68
N ARG A 122 -12.36 5.41 24.23
CA ARG A 122 -13.40 4.55 24.83
C ARG A 122 -13.09 4.16 26.27
N GLU A 123 -11.82 3.92 26.58
CA GLU A 123 -11.41 3.64 27.96
C GLU A 123 -11.58 4.86 28.86
N VAL A 124 -11.30 6.07 28.35
CA VAL A 124 -11.59 7.33 29.08
C VAL A 124 -13.09 7.49 29.30
N GLU A 125 -13.94 7.15 28.34
CA GLU A 125 -15.40 7.19 28.51
C GLU A 125 -15.88 6.19 29.57
N ARG A 126 -15.36 4.95 29.54
CA ARG A 126 -15.66 3.95 30.58
C ARG A 126 -15.22 4.43 31.98
N ALA A 127 -14.03 5.01 32.08
CA ALA A 127 -13.53 5.56 33.34
C ALA A 127 -14.39 6.73 33.83
N SER A 128 -14.85 7.60 32.91
CA SER A 128 -15.77 8.70 33.22
C SER A 128 -17.13 8.18 33.72
N ALA A 129 -17.72 7.18 33.06
CA ALA A 129 -18.98 6.56 33.49
C ALA A 129 -18.84 5.91 34.87
N LYS A 130 -17.71 5.22 35.11
CA LYS A 130 -17.41 4.63 36.43
C LYS A 130 -17.28 5.68 37.54
N ALA A 131 -16.66 6.84 37.24
CA ALA A 131 -16.53 7.94 38.19
C ALA A 131 -17.89 8.58 38.56
N GLN A 132 -18.90 8.50 37.67
CA GLN A 132 -20.25 8.99 37.90
C GLN A 132 -21.11 8.02 38.72
N GLY A 133 -20.71 6.77 38.83
CA GLY A 133 -21.33 5.81 39.72
C GLY A 133 -21.64 4.44 39.13
N PRO A 134 -21.86 3.44 39.97
CA PRO A 134 -22.02 2.06 39.53
C PRO A 134 -23.26 1.79 38.68
N ALA A 135 -24.29 2.61 38.80
CA ALA A 135 -25.50 2.48 37.99
C ALA A 135 -25.27 2.87 36.54
N LEU A 136 -24.56 4.00 36.29
CA LEU A 136 -24.21 4.45 34.93
C LEU A 136 -23.18 3.52 34.29
N GLU A 137 -22.16 3.08 35.05
CA GLU A 137 -21.16 2.10 34.57
C GLU A 137 -21.84 0.81 34.09
N TRP A 138 -22.80 0.32 34.89
CA TRP A 138 -23.53 -0.92 34.55
C TRP A 138 -24.40 -0.74 33.31
N LEU A 139 -25.16 0.36 33.20
CA LEU A 139 -25.98 0.66 32.04
C LEU A 139 -25.15 0.84 30.77
N ALA A 140 -24.05 1.57 30.84
CA ALA A 140 -23.12 1.76 29.70
C ALA A 140 -22.53 0.43 29.24
N SER A 141 -22.22 -0.48 30.18
CA SER A 141 -21.68 -1.81 29.86
C SER A 141 -22.74 -2.78 29.30
N ASN A 142 -24.02 -2.57 29.61
CA ASN A 142 -25.11 -3.43 29.20
C ASN A 142 -26.08 -2.77 28.21
N ALA A 143 -25.73 -1.64 27.65
CA ALA A 143 -26.56 -0.88 26.70
C ALA A 143 -27.10 -1.75 25.54
N ALA A 144 -26.30 -2.67 25.03
CA ALA A 144 -26.68 -3.59 23.96
C ALA A 144 -27.83 -4.56 24.33
N ALA A 145 -28.06 -4.79 25.66
CA ALA A 145 -29.15 -5.65 26.12
C ALA A 145 -30.51 -4.94 26.12
N PHE A 146 -30.52 -3.62 26.03
CA PHE A 146 -31.74 -2.77 26.07
C PHE A 146 -32.19 -2.28 24.70
N ASP A 147 -31.81 -2.99 23.63
CA ASP A 147 -32.04 -2.59 22.24
C ASP A 147 -31.20 -1.39 21.79
N ALA A 148 -30.96 -1.27 20.49
CA ALA A 148 -30.02 -0.29 19.85
C ALA A 148 -30.41 1.20 20.06
N ALA A 149 -31.40 1.50 20.87
CA ALA A 149 -31.99 2.82 21.10
C ALA A 149 -31.35 3.59 22.27
N VAL A 150 -30.41 2.99 23.00
CA VAL A 150 -29.76 3.66 24.17
C VAL A 150 -28.41 4.24 23.70
N ALA A 151 -28.31 5.57 23.69
CA ALA A 151 -27.06 6.27 23.36
C ALA A 151 -26.79 7.38 24.39
N PRO A 152 -25.52 7.68 24.71
CA PRO A 152 -25.20 8.88 25.48
C PRO A 152 -25.63 10.13 24.70
N LEU A 153 -26.22 11.10 25.41
CA LEU A 153 -26.63 12.39 24.81
C LEU A 153 -25.47 13.09 24.14
N SER A 154 -24.28 12.99 24.70
CA SER A 154 -23.05 13.55 24.15
C SER A 154 -22.68 13.02 22.76
N HIS A 155 -23.12 11.83 22.37
CA HIS A 155 -22.88 11.24 21.04
C HIS A 155 -23.92 11.69 20.01
N GLU A 156 -25.03 12.23 20.44
CA GLU A 156 -26.13 12.67 19.56
C GLU A 156 -26.09 14.16 19.25
N ILE A 157 -25.23 14.93 19.94
CA ILE A 157 -25.10 16.38 19.72
C ILE A 157 -23.72 16.67 19.16
N SER A 158 -23.67 17.27 17.99
CA SER A 158 -22.44 17.81 17.41
C SER A 158 -22.48 19.32 17.47
N ALA A 159 -21.53 19.90 18.21
CA ALA A 159 -21.35 21.35 18.31
C ALA A 159 -20.17 21.80 17.43
N PRO A 160 -20.17 23.04 16.91
CA PRO A 160 -19.02 23.61 16.23
C PRO A 160 -17.79 23.64 17.14
N GLU A 161 -16.62 23.56 16.53
CA GLU A 161 -15.32 23.63 17.23
C GLU A 161 -15.24 24.87 18.12
N GLY A 162 -14.86 24.67 19.40
CA GLY A 162 -14.80 25.73 20.40
C GLY A 162 -16.13 26.08 21.08
N GLN A 163 -17.25 25.47 20.69
CA GLN A 163 -18.55 25.64 21.37
C GLN A 163 -18.95 24.40 22.18
N GLU A 164 -18.24 23.30 22.07
CA GLU A 164 -18.52 22.06 22.81
C GLU A 164 -18.55 22.32 24.32
N ALA A 165 -17.57 23.01 24.81
CA ALA A 165 -17.44 23.37 26.22
C ALA A 165 -18.62 24.21 26.74
N LEU A 166 -19.13 25.13 25.91
CA LEU A 166 -20.31 25.94 26.26
C LEU A 166 -21.57 25.04 26.33
N VAL A 167 -21.74 24.15 25.37
CA VAL A 167 -22.87 23.22 25.34
C VAL A 167 -22.83 22.25 26.53
N GLU A 168 -21.65 21.72 26.87
CA GLU A 168 -21.45 20.87 28.04
C GLU A 168 -21.75 21.64 29.35
N HIS A 169 -21.34 22.89 29.46
CA HIS A 169 -21.65 23.74 30.61
C HIS A 169 -23.17 23.96 30.77
N LEU A 170 -23.87 24.15 29.65
CA LEU A 170 -25.34 24.30 29.64
C LEU A 170 -26.08 23.02 30.00
N LEU A 171 -25.60 21.86 29.53
CA LEU A 171 -26.16 20.57 29.87
C LEU A 171 -25.82 20.16 31.31
N GLY A 172 -24.67 20.59 31.83
CA GLY A 172 -24.22 20.23 33.18
C GLY A 172 -24.18 18.71 33.38
N ALA A 173 -24.93 18.20 34.37
CA ALA A 173 -25.01 16.77 34.63
C ALA A 173 -25.72 15.99 33.50
N ASP A 174 -26.56 16.63 32.71
CA ASP A 174 -27.33 16.01 31.63
C ASP A 174 -26.45 15.62 30.45
N VAL A 175 -25.20 16.08 30.34
CA VAL A 175 -24.23 15.65 29.31
C VAL A 175 -24.01 14.14 29.33
N ALA A 176 -24.11 13.53 30.53
CA ALA A 176 -23.97 12.09 30.72
C ALA A 176 -25.30 11.34 30.65
N ALA A 177 -26.40 12.03 30.37
CA ALA A 177 -27.70 11.40 30.24
C ALA A 177 -27.73 10.37 29.10
N LEU A 178 -28.48 9.31 29.31
CA LEU A 178 -28.74 8.29 28.31
C LEU A 178 -30.06 8.59 27.61
N LEU A 179 -30.03 8.69 26.28
CA LEU A 179 -31.22 8.77 25.47
C LEU A 179 -31.86 7.39 25.36
N VAL A 180 -33.17 7.34 25.65
CA VAL A 180 -33.98 6.12 25.62
C VAL A 180 -35.16 6.29 24.67
N ALA A 181 -35.56 5.24 23.99
CA ALA A 181 -36.61 5.33 23.00
C ALA A 181 -37.91 5.92 23.56
N ASP A 182 -38.40 5.37 24.65
CA ASP A 182 -39.66 5.76 25.29
C ASP A 182 -39.70 5.43 26.80
N GLY A 183 -40.80 5.75 27.47
CA GLY A 183 -40.99 5.51 28.88
C GLY A 183 -41.01 4.02 29.28
N SER A 184 -41.37 3.11 28.40
CA SER A 184 -41.38 1.67 28.71
C SER A 184 -39.95 1.13 28.78
N HIS A 185 -39.07 1.57 27.88
CA HIS A 185 -37.64 1.26 27.93
C HIS A 185 -36.98 1.85 29.18
N ALA A 186 -37.31 3.10 29.52
CA ALA A 186 -36.79 3.74 30.72
C ALA A 186 -37.23 2.94 32.00
N ALA A 187 -38.50 2.54 32.09
CA ALA A 187 -38.97 1.72 33.18
C ALA A 187 -38.27 0.36 33.29
N SER A 188 -38.03 -0.29 32.16
CA SER A 188 -37.28 -1.55 32.11
C SER A 188 -35.82 -1.42 32.58
N MET A 189 -35.15 -0.31 32.20
CA MET A 189 -33.79 -0.02 32.67
C MET A 189 -33.72 0.24 34.16
N VAL A 190 -34.67 1.02 34.68
CA VAL A 190 -34.76 1.30 36.12
C VAL A 190 -35.06 0.00 36.93
N ALA A 191 -35.94 -0.86 36.41
CA ALA A 191 -36.22 -2.16 37.05
C ALA A 191 -34.96 -3.05 37.06
N ALA A 192 -34.24 -3.13 35.95
CA ALA A 192 -33.00 -3.90 35.84
C ALA A 192 -31.90 -3.39 36.80
N LEU A 193 -31.76 -2.07 36.96
CA LEU A 193 -30.83 -1.49 37.92
C LEU A 193 -31.19 -1.87 39.36
N ALA A 194 -32.48 -1.90 39.68
CA ALA A 194 -32.96 -2.31 41.01
C ALA A 194 -32.72 -3.80 41.26
N ASP A 195 -33.01 -4.67 40.28
CA ASP A 195 -32.79 -6.11 40.37
C ASP A 195 -31.31 -6.48 40.56
N GLU A 196 -30.43 -5.74 39.90
CA GLU A 196 -28.97 -5.89 40.01
C GLU A 196 -28.35 -5.20 41.24
N GLY A 197 -29.18 -4.52 42.04
CA GLY A 197 -28.75 -3.81 43.24
C GLY A 197 -27.74 -2.68 42.97
N LYS A 198 -27.80 -2.08 41.80
CA LYS A 198 -26.89 -0.98 41.38
C LYS A 198 -27.41 0.34 41.93
N ASN A 199 -26.67 0.91 42.87
CA ASN A 199 -26.99 2.20 43.46
C ASN A 199 -26.31 3.34 42.66
N GLY A 200 -27.00 4.45 42.52
CA GLY A 200 -26.50 5.66 41.85
C GLY A 200 -27.60 6.41 41.13
N GLU A 201 -27.32 7.67 40.83
CA GLU A 201 -28.21 8.51 40.04
C GLU A 201 -27.86 8.33 38.54
N VAL A 202 -28.90 8.13 37.74
CA VAL A 202 -28.76 8.09 36.26
C VAL A 202 -29.87 8.94 35.67
N THR A 203 -29.48 9.85 34.78
CA THR A 203 -30.42 10.65 34.02
C THR A 203 -30.78 9.91 32.72
N LEU A 204 -32.06 9.65 32.52
CA LEU A 204 -32.64 9.08 31.31
C LEU A 204 -33.45 10.16 30.61
N VAL A 205 -33.20 10.40 29.33
CA VAL A 205 -33.94 11.34 28.51
C VAL A 205 -34.68 10.60 27.41
N LEU A 206 -36.00 10.80 27.36
CA LEU A 206 -36.85 10.12 26.37
C LEU A 206 -36.74 10.77 25.01
N ARG A 207 -36.50 9.98 23.96
CA ARG A 207 -36.50 10.46 22.57
C ARG A 207 -37.90 10.86 22.12
N ASP A 208 -38.89 10.05 22.49
CA ASP A 208 -40.31 10.27 22.15
C ASP A 208 -41.16 10.37 23.42
N ASP A 209 -41.42 11.61 23.84
CA ASP A 209 -42.36 11.88 24.91
C ASP A 209 -43.72 12.28 24.30
N ALA A 210 -44.71 11.39 24.45
CA ALA A 210 -46.02 11.57 23.90
C ALA A 210 -46.75 12.80 24.50
N ASN A 211 -46.30 13.34 25.63
CA ASN A 211 -47.01 14.38 26.38
C ASN A 211 -46.54 15.81 26.07
N GLY A 212 -45.96 16.06 24.93
CA GLY A 212 -45.63 17.37 24.33
C GLY A 212 -45.74 18.60 25.20
N VAL A 213 -44.87 18.73 26.24
CA VAL A 213 -44.73 19.98 26.96
C VAL A 213 -44.10 20.98 25.96
N SER A 214 -44.78 22.10 25.70
CA SER A 214 -44.23 23.17 24.86
C SER A 214 -43.09 23.83 25.68
N THR A 215 -41.83 23.44 25.37
CA THR A 215 -40.69 24.16 25.89
C THR A 215 -40.57 25.52 25.18
N PRO A 216 -40.15 26.57 25.87
CA PRO A 216 -39.80 27.85 25.23
C PRO A 216 -38.85 27.59 24.06
N ASP A 217 -39.10 28.18 22.91
CA ASP A 217 -38.29 28.00 21.70
C ASP A 217 -37.61 29.33 21.33
N ALA A 218 -36.29 29.35 21.43
CA ALA A 218 -35.49 30.52 21.06
C ALA A 218 -35.61 30.90 19.57
N SER A 219 -36.01 29.94 18.70
CA SER A 219 -36.28 30.24 17.26
C SER A 219 -37.56 31.03 17.04
N SER A 220 -38.48 31.09 18.04
CA SER A 220 -39.71 31.86 18.01
C SER A 220 -39.53 33.35 18.34
N ARG A 221 -38.30 33.80 18.57
CA ARG A 221 -37.98 35.20 18.91
C ARG A 221 -38.27 36.16 17.74
N PRO A 222 -38.60 37.43 18.03
CA PRO A 222 -38.76 38.44 17.01
C PRO A 222 -37.51 38.58 16.14
N ALA A 223 -37.68 38.84 14.84
CA ALA A 223 -36.57 39.12 13.95
C ALA A 223 -35.84 40.42 14.43
N GLY A 224 -34.51 40.33 14.58
CA GLY A 224 -33.67 41.43 15.08
C GLY A 224 -33.51 41.48 16.62
N ALA A 225 -34.04 40.50 17.37
CA ALA A 225 -33.69 40.34 18.77
C ALA A 225 -32.21 39.99 18.95
N PRO A 226 -31.50 40.53 19.99
CA PRO A 226 -30.08 40.31 20.22
C PRO A 226 -29.76 38.84 20.49
N GLY A 227 -28.62 38.36 20.04
CA GLY A 227 -28.18 36.96 20.11
C GLY A 227 -28.79 36.03 19.07
N ARG A 228 -28.36 34.80 19.04
CA ARG A 228 -28.88 33.72 18.12
C ARG A 228 -29.33 32.49 18.91
N ALA A 229 -30.30 31.75 18.39
CA ALA A 229 -30.69 30.51 19.02
C ALA A 229 -29.52 29.49 18.96
N LEU A 230 -29.22 28.83 20.10
CA LEU A 230 -28.12 27.87 20.18
C LEU A 230 -28.30 26.72 19.20
N LEU A 231 -29.53 26.24 19.00
CA LEU A 231 -29.84 25.12 18.09
C LEU A 231 -29.49 25.41 16.64
N GLU A 232 -29.42 26.66 16.19
CA GLU A 232 -28.99 27.00 14.82
C GLU A 232 -27.54 26.63 14.55
N GLY A 233 -26.72 26.50 15.57
CA GLY A 233 -25.31 26.10 15.49
C GLY A 233 -25.07 24.63 15.74
N LEU A 234 -26.05 23.87 16.23
CA LEU A 234 -25.91 22.46 16.56
C LEU A 234 -26.40 21.56 15.46
N SER A 235 -25.73 20.40 15.32
CA SER A 235 -26.18 19.32 14.44
C SER A 235 -26.54 18.11 15.28
N PHE A 236 -27.68 17.48 15.02
CA PHE A 236 -28.17 16.29 15.73
C PHE A 236 -29.12 15.49 14.81
N PRO A 237 -29.21 14.14 15.00
CA PRO A 237 -30.14 13.29 14.28
C PRO A 237 -31.60 13.65 14.56
N GLU A 238 -32.49 13.45 13.59
CA GLU A 238 -33.93 13.70 13.76
C GLU A 238 -34.52 12.85 14.91
N SER A 239 -33.96 11.67 15.14
CA SER A 239 -34.35 10.77 16.25
C SER A 239 -34.13 11.34 17.64
N SER A 240 -33.19 12.27 17.82
CA SER A 240 -32.87 12.94 19.09
C SER A 240 -33.32 14.40 19.12
N ALA A 241 -33.85 14.91 18.00
CA ALA A 241 -34.19 16.32 17.83
C ALA A 241 -35.14 16.83 18.91
N ARG A 242 -36.12 16.05 19.30
CA ARG A 242 -37.08 16.43 20.34
C ARG A 242 -36.43 16.54 21.73
N ALA A 243 -35.61 15.57 22.10
CA ALA A 243 -34.87 15.59 23.35
C ALA A 243 -33.91 16.77 23.43
N VAL A 244 -33.16 17.03 22.35
CA VAL A 244 -32.23 18.15 22.28
C VAL A 244 -32.96 19.49 22.33
N ARG A 245 -34.10 19.64 21.64
CA ARG A 245 -34.92 20.84 21.72
C ARG A 245 -35.51 21.05 23.13
N ALA A 246 -35.87 19.96 23.81
CA ALA A 246 -36.37 20.08 25.19
C ALA A 246 -35.30 20.56 26.17
N LEU A 247 -34.05 20.20 25.98
CA LEU A 247 -32.93 20.54 26.87
C LEU A 247 -32.27 21.89 26.51
N LEU A 248 -32.20 22.24 25.24
CA LEU A 248 -31.41 23.35 24.72
C LEU A 248 -32.22 24.33 23.85
N GLY A 249 -33.49 24.07 23.60
CA GLY A 249 -34.34 24.88 22.69
C GLY A 249 -34.60 26.31 23.21
N ASP A 250 -34.53 26.51 24.51
CA ASP A 250 -34.74 27.79 25.19
C ASP A 250 -33.46 28.64 25.29
N VAL A 251 -32.34 28.18 24.70
CA VAL A 251 -31.04 28.86 24.89
C VAL A 251 -30.72 29.83 23.74
N VAL A 252 -30.33 31.03 24.10
CA VAL A 252 -29.86 32.08 23.20
C VAL A 252 -28.41 32.42 23.49
N VAL A 253 -27.57 32.37 22.47
CA VAL A 253 -26.17 32.76 22.56
C VAL A 253 -26.05 34.25 22.24
N CYS A 254 -25.53 35.04 23.18
CA CYS A 254 -25.23 36.45 23.07
C CYS A 254 -23.72 36.69 22.90
N GLU A 255 -23.31 37.88 22.44
CA GLU A 255 -21.89 38.21 22.25
C GLU A 255 -21.16 38.40 23.58
N ASN A 256 -21.86 38.90 24.62
CA ASN A 256 -21.32 39.17 25.93
C ASN A 256 -22.43 39.18 26.99
N LEU A 257 -22.05 39.30 28.28
CA LEU A 257 -22.99 39.34 29.41
C LEU A 257 -23.92 40.56 29.34
N GLU A 258 -23.45 41.73 28.87
CA GLU A 258 -24.29 42.95 28.78
C GLU A 258 -25.44 42.72 27.79
N GLU A 259 -25.15 42.14 26.65
CA GLU A 259 -26.17 41.76 25.65
C GLU A 259 -27.14 40.74 26.25
N ALA A 260 -26.62 39.72 26.96
CA ALA A 260 -27.44 38.68 27.58
C ALA A 260 -28.41 39.28 28.64
N LEU A 261 -27.96 40.22 29.42
CA LEU A 261 -28.81 40.94 30.40
C LEU A 261 -29.86 41.83 29.71
N ALA A 262 -29.45 42.58 28.67
CA ALA A 262 -30.39 43.38 27.88
C ALA A 262 -31.45 42.53 27.17
N ALA A 263 -31.05 41.38 26.64
CA ALA A 263 -31.92 40.41 26.00
C ALA A 263 -32.92 39.79 27.01
N HIS A 264 -32.45 39.52 28.24
CA HIS A 264 -33.30 39.00 29.30
C HIS A 264 -34.36 40.03 29.75
N GLU A 265 -33.99 41.34 29.87
CA GLU A 265 -34.95 42.39 30.22
C GLU A 265 -36.06 42.53 29.17
N ALA A 266 -35.77 42.27 27.90
CA ALA A 266 -36.73 42.33 26.81
C ALA A 266 -37.47 41.00 26.59
N ASP A 267 -37.10 39.93 27.27
CA ASP A 267 -37.66 38.59 27.05
C ASP A 267 -39.05 38.41 27.64
N THR A 268 -39.94 37.82 26.83
CA THR A 268 -41.28 37.44 27.21
C THR A 268 -41.57 35.96 27.08
N LEU A 269 -40.60 35.19 26.62
CA LEU A 269 -40.73 33.76 26.33
C LEU A 269 -40.17 32.87 27.45
N GLY A 270 -39.38 33.45 28.38
CA GLY A 270 -38.76 32.68 29.45
C GLY A 270 -37.53 31.91 28.98
N LEU A 271 -36.66 32.60 28.22
CA LEU A 271 -35.47 32.02 27.64
C LEU A 271 -34.26 32.12 28.55
N ARG A 272 -33.28 31.22 28.34
CA ARG A 272 -31.95 31.28 28.91
C ARG A 272 -31.00 32.03 27.94
N PHE A 273 -30.26 33.01 28.47
CA PHE A 273 -29.28 33.74 27.67
C PHE A 273 -27.88 33.39 28.15
N VAL A 274 -26.98 33.10 27.20
CA VAL A 274 -25.64 32.66 27.52
C VAL A 274 -24.60 33.47 26.74
N ALA A 275 -23.52 33.84 27.43
CA ALA A 275 -22.38 34.50 26.82
C ALA A 275 -21.21 33.50 26.62
N PRO A 276 -20.28 33.75 25.67
CA PRO A 276 -19.16 32.83 25.36
C PRO A 276 -18.20 32.59 26.54
N ASP A 277 -18.20 33.49 27.54
CA ASP A 277 -17.43 33.33 28.78
C ASP A 277 -18.06 32.37 29.78
N GLY A 278 -19.17 31.73 29.43
CA GLY A 278 -19.91 30.77 30.27
C GLY A 278 -20.87 31.42 31.23
N CYS A 279 -21.11 32.74 31.16
CA CYS A 279 -22.14 33.41 31.98
C CYS A 279 -23.55 33.04 31.45
N ILE A 280 -24.44 32.61 32.35
CA ILE A 280 -25.83 32.22 32.02
C ILE A 280 -26.78 33.13 32.79
N VAL A 281 -27.72 33.73 32.06
CA VAL A 281 -28.84 34.49 32.61
C VAL A 281 -30.11 33.64 32.50
N TRP A 282 -30.67 33.24 33.63
CA TRP A 282 -31.87 32.42 33.71
C TRP A 282 -33.15 33.25 33.63
N PRO A 283 -34.28 32.67 33.20
CA PRO A 283 -35.56 33.38 33.16
C PRO A 283 -35.99 34.00 34.51
N THR A 284 -35.51 33.40 35.61
CA THR A 284 -35.78 33.86 36.97
C THR A 284 -34.95 35.11 37.38
N GLY A 285 -34.13 35.64 36.51
CA GLY A 285 -33.15 36.70 36.84
C GLY A 285 -31.90 36.18 37.56
N LYS A 286 -31.74 34.88 37.74
CA LYS A 286 -30.53 34.28 38.29
C LYS A 286 -29.41 34.39 37.26
N VAL A 287 -28.30 35.01 37.64
CA VAL A 287 -27.08 35.04 36.82
C VAL A 287 -26.08 34.05 37.40
N VAL A 288 -25.63 33.11 36.61
CA VAL A 288 -24.53 32.22 36.93
C VAL A 288 -23.33 32.74 36.20
N ALA A 289 -22.32 33.22 36.93
CA ALA A 289 -21.07 33.66 36.37
C ALA A 289 -19.98 32.67 36.77
N GLY A 290 -19.20 32.26 35.83
CA GLY A 290 -18.06 31.36 36.04
C GLY A 290 -17.29 31.23 34.76
N ARG A 291 -15.99 31.34 34.82
CA ARG A 291 -15.15 31.07 33.69
C ARG A 291 -15.29 29.56 33.40
N HIS A 292 -15.88 29.24 32.27
CA HIS A 292 -15.80 27.87 31.77
C HIS A 292 -14.31 27.58 31.48
N VAL A 293 -13.75 26.67 32.22
CA VAL A 293 -12.40 26.16 31.91
C VAL A 293 -12.55 25.30 30.69
N ASP A 294 -12.05 25.80 29.58
CA ASP A 294 -11.85 24.93 28.40
C ASP A 294 -10.83 23.86 28.83
N ASP A 295 -11.31 22.65 29.09
CA ASP A 295 -10.47 21.47 29.42
C ASP A 295 -9.62 21.01 28.24
N GLY A 296 -9.37 21.88 27.25
CA GLY A 296 -8.52 21.58 26.10
C GLY A 296 -9.07 20.46 25.18
N GLY A 297 -10.40 20.40 25.03
CA GLY A 297 -11.05 19.38 24.20
C GLY A 297 -11.20 18.03 24.90
N GLN A 298 -11.11 17.99 26.23
CA GLN A 298 -11.31 16.74 27.02
C GLN A 298 -12.76 16.49 27.41
N GLY A 299 -13.67 17.40 27.06
CA GLY A 299 -15.10 17.24 27.32
C GLY A 299 -15.76 16.03 26.65
N ALA A 300 -16.96 15.67 27.09
CA ALA A 300 -17.68 14.50 26.54
C ALA A 300 -18.06 14.70 25.07
N LEU A 301 -18.50 15.91 24.68
CA LEU A 301 -18.85 16.23 23.29
C LEU A 301 -17.63 16.25 22.38
N ALA A 302 -16.52 16.84 22.85
CA ALA A 302 -15.27 16.85 22.10
C ALA A 302 -14.73 15.43 21.88
N ARG A 303 -14.81 14.57 22.91
CA ARG A 303 -14.45 13.16 22.78
C ARG A 303 -15.35 12.40 21.81
N ALA A 304 -16.68 12.61 21.88
CA ALA A 304 -17.64 11.99 20.98
C ALA A 304 -17.37 12.39 19.52
N ARG A 305 -17.14 13.67 19.26
CA ARG A 305 -16.72 14.16 17.93
C ARG A 305 -15.43 13.48 17.46
N ARG A 306 -14.41 13.44 18.32
CA ARG A 306 -13.12 12.82 17.96
C ARG A 306 -13.25 11.33 17.71
N LEU A 307 -14.11 10.62 18.43
CA LEU A 307 -14.41 9.21 18.16
C LEU A 307 -15.09 9.01 16.81
N GLU A 308 -15.99 9.91 16.42
CA GLU A 308 -16.63 9.86 15.10
C GLU A 308 -15.62 10.13 13.98
N GLU A 309 -14.78 11.15 14.13
CA GLU A 309 -13.71 11.48 13.19
C GLU A 309 -12.75 10.29 13.02
N LEU A 310 -12.22 9.76 14.13
CA LEU A 310 -11.32 8.59 14.12
C LEU A 310 -11.99 7.35 13.56
N SER A 311 -13.30 7.18 13.76
CA SER A 311 -14.05 6.05 13.18
C SER A 311 -14.12 6.14 11.65
N ARG A 312 -14.25 7.36 11.11
CA ARG A 312 -14.19 7.61 9.65
C ARG A 312 -12.75 7.44 9.14
N GLU A 313 -11.77 7.99 9.86
CA GLU A 313 -10.35 7.80 9.53
C GLU A 313 -9.96 6.32 9.53
N LEU A 314 -10.47 5.52 10.47
CA LEU A 314 -10.20 4.08 10.54
C LEU A 314 -10.77 3.32 9.32
N VAL A 315 -11.92 3.72 8.82
CA VAL A 315 -12.48 3.10 7.60
C VAL A 315 -11.56 3.35 6.41
N THR A 316 -11.12 4.60 6.22
CA THR A 316 -10.19 4.95 5.13
C THR A 316 -8.83 4.27 5.30
N ALA A 317 -8.27 4.27 6.52
CA ALA A 317 -7.00 3.60 6.81
C ALA A 317 -7.06 2.09 6.56
N ARG A 318 -8.19 1.43 6.84
CA ARG A 318 -8.40 0.01 6.52
C ARG A 318 -8.42 -0.26 5.02
N GLU A 319 -9.11 0.59 4.26
CA GLU A 319 -9.13 0.46 2.80
C GLU A 319 -7.74 0.66 2.20
N GLU A 320 -6.97 1.62 2.71
CA GLU A 320 -5.59 1.89 2.28
C GLU A 320 -4.66 0.72 2.66
N ALA A 321 -4.76 0.20 3.87
CA ALA A 321 -3.98 -0.95 4.32
C ALA A 321 -4.29 -2.21 3.49
N GLN A 322 -5.56 -2.43 3.14
CA GLN A 322 -5.95 -3.54 2.28
C GLN A 322 -5.39 -3.39 0.87
N LYS A 323 -5.48 -2.20 0.26
CA LYS A 323 -4.90 -1.92 -1.06
C LYS A 323 -3.39 -2.07 -1.08
N ALA A 324 -2.71 -1.55 -0.06
CA ALA A 324 -1.26 -1.68 0.08
C ALA A 324 -0.82 -3.14 0.26
N LYS A 325 -1.60 -3.94 1.00
CA LYS A 325 -1.37 -5.38 1.13
C LYS A 325 -1.50 -6.10 -0.21
N GLU A 326 -2.57 -5.84 -0.96
CA GLU A 326 -2.77 -6.45 -2.28
C GLU A 326 -1.66 -6.07 -3.26
N ALA A 327 -1.19 -4.81 -3.22
CA ALA A 327 -0.06 -4.35 -4.02
C ALA A 327 1.24 -5.06 -3.63
N ALA A 328 1.52 -5.24 -2.34
CA ALA A 328 2.69 -5.96 -1.86
C ALA A 328 2.66 -7.45 -2.25
N ASP A 329 1.50 -8.11 -2.11
CA ASP A 329 1.32 -9.51 -2.52
C ASP A 329 1.52 -9.68 -4.04
N ALA A 330 1.04 -8.73 -4.86
CA ALA A 330 1.24 -8.72 -6.30
C ALA A 330 2.71 -8.48 -6.68
N ALA A 331 3.40 -7.55 -6.03
CA ALA A 331 4.82 -7.28 -6.25
C ALA A 331 5.69 -8.48 -5.85
N ASP A 332 5.37 -9.16 -4.76
CA ASP A 332 6.04 -10.38 -4.32
C ASP A 332 5.83 -11.54 -5.31
N ALA A 333 4.65 -11.63 -5.91
CA ALA A 333 4.38 -12.63 -6.96
C ALA A 333 5.18 -12.32 -8.23
N ALA A 334 5.24 -11.04 -8.65
CA ALA A 334 6.04 -10.60 -9.79
C ALA A 334 7.54 -10.87 -9.58
N LEU A 335 8.06 -10.62 -8.38
CA LEU A 335 9.45 -10.92 -8.03
C LEU A 335 9.75 -12.42 -8.13
N ARG A 336 8.88 -13.29 -7.63
CA ARG A 336 9.06 -14.76 -7.75
C ARG A 336 9.05 -15.21 -9.21
N THR A 337 8.19 -14.63 -10.04
CA THR A 337 8.14 -14.93 -11.48
C THR A 337 9.44 -14.50 -12.16
N ALA A 338 9.90 -13.26 -11.94
CA ALA A 338 11.15 -12.75 -12.49
C ALA A 338 12.36 -13.60 -12.06
N GLN A 339 12.42 -14.02 -10.80
CA GLN A 339 13.46 -14.92 -10.29
C GLN A 339 13.44 -16.29 -10.99
N GLY A 340 12.24 -16.86 -11.19
CA GLY A 340 12.07 -18.12 -11.92
C GLY A 340 12.53 -18.03 -13.37
N GLU A 341 12.18 -16.96 -14.07
CA GLU A 341 12.61 -16.69 -15.45
C GLU A 341 14.13 -16.49 -15.53
N SER A 342 14.71 -15.73 -14.61
CA SER A 342 16.17 -15.52 -14.57
C SER A 342 16.93 -16.82 -14.32
N LEU A 343 16.43 -17.69 -13.45
CA LEU A 343 17.02 -19.01 -13.21
C LEU A 343 16.95 -19.89 -14.47
N ALA A 344 15.83 -19.89 -15.17
CA ALA A 344 15.68 -20.66 -16.41
C ALA A 344 16.66 -20.15 -17.49
N LYS A 345 16.80 -18.82 -17.65
CA LYS A 345 17.73 -18.23 -18.62
C LYS A 345 19.20 -18.50 -18.27
N SER A 346 19.56 -18.48 -17.00
CA SER A 346 20.92 -18.85 -16.58
C SER A 346 21.23 -20.34 -16.81
N GLN A 347 20.23 -21.22 -16.71
CA GLN A 347 20.38 -22.64 -17.05
C GLN A 347 20.51 -22.87 -18.55
N GLU A 348 19.74 -22.16 -19.37
CA GLU A 348 19.88 -22.19 -20.85
C GLU A 348 21.29 -21.74 -21.25
N LEU A 349 21.79 -20.64 -20.70
CA LEU A 349 23.15 -20.16 -20.97
C LEU A 349 24.23 -21.17 -20.54
N ALA A 350 24.04 -21.84 -19.42
CA ALA A 350 25.00 -22.84 -18.93
C ALA A 350 24.98 -24.14 -19.77
N ALA A 351 23.90 -24.40 -20.51
CA ALA A 351 23.76 -25.57 -21.37
C ALA A 351 24.26 -25.33 -22.81
N ALA A 352 24.32 -24.07 -23.24
CA ALA A 352 24.84 -23.63 -24.54
C ALA A 352 26.35 -23.59 -24.53
#